data_c80ec76b4718e992db56f0a97d1ec36c
#
_entry.id   c80ec76b4718e992db56f0a97d1ec36c
#
_cell.length_a   1.000
_cell.length_b   1.000
_cell.length_c   1.000
_cell.angle_alpha   90.00
_cell.angle_beta   90.00
_cell.angle_gamma   90.00
#
_symmetry.space_group_name_H-M   'P 1'
#
loop_
_entity.id
_entity.type
_entity.pdbx_description
1 polymer ?
#
loop_
_entity_poly.entity_id
_entity_poly.type
_entity_poly.pdbx_seq_one_letter_code
_entity_poly.pdbx_strand_id
1 'polypeptide(L)'
;MPPPKSSRTIGRQMLAYYLDDLDPIIFRIYDNVGPRWYGLAYVLAFISSFVLFLWLAKRGYADLPVERVGDFITGAALFGVIIGGRLGYVFFYNPEMLRAPLSILRVWEGGMSSHGGMIGLLLFTLYYAHRHKISWMNLGDNLGVTAPVGLFFGRCANFINGELYGRITTVPWAIQFPKELLDHPTEANRAIASCSQIDPSLSTPEAIVAAVHRQPQVAATLRSILPPRHPSQLYEAFFEGIVLFAILWFVRTRTRQPNGMLMGLFFTCYAIFRIVIEYFREPDATLIGHFTRGQFFSF
;
A
#
# COMPACT_ATOMS: atom_id res chain seq x y z
N MET A 1 53.76 -2.28 -38.75
CA MET A 1 52.86 -2.56 -37.63
C MET A 1 51.84 -1.40 -37.49
N PRO A 2 50.55 -1.60 -37.67
CA PRO A 2 49.57 -0.57 -37.42
C PRO A 2 49.35 -0.44 -35.91
N PRO A 3 49.03 0.79 -35.40
CA PRO A 3 48.83 1.04 -33.98
C PRO A 3 47.54 0.33 -33.48
N PRO A 4 47.47 -0.05 -32.20
CA PRO A 4 46.33 -0.73 -31.64
C PRO A 4 45.10 0.19 -31.65
N LYS A 5 43.97 -0.34 -32.12
CA LYS A 5 42.67 0.32 -32.09
C LYS A 5 42.30 0.59 -30.62
N SER A 6 42.20 1.87 -30.26
CA SER A 6 41.70 2.31 -28.98
C SER A 6 40.25 1.75 -28.81
N SER A 7 40.08 0.88 -27.86
CA SER A 7 38.76 0.47 -27.41
C SER A 7 38.07 1.71 -26.86
N ARG A 8 37.10 2.24 -27.60
CA ARG A 8 36.15 3.23 -27.10
C ARG A 8 35.36 2.52 -25.98
N THR A 9 35.80 2.72 -24.75
CA THR A 9 34.99 2.49 -23.57
C THR A 9 33.79 3.43 -23.71
N ILE A 10 32.67 2.93 -24.19
CA ILE A 10 31.41 3.65 -24.16
C ILE A 10 31.13 3.89 -22.67
N GLY A 11 31.40 5.13 -22.24
CA GLY A 11 31.03 5.56 -20.89
C GLY A 11 29.55 5.25 -20.70
N ARG A 12 29.25 4.25 -19.87
CA ARG A 12 27.92 4.01 -19.37
C ARG A 12 27.52 5.32 -18.71
N GLN A 13 26.71 6.15 -19.40
CA GLN A 13 26.01 7.26 -18.74
C GLN A 13 25.30 6.63 -17.55
N MET A 14 25.80 6.91 -16.34
CA MET A 14 25.10 6.52 -15.14
C MET A 14 23.79 7.28 -15.17
N LEU A 15 22.69 6.58 -15.48
CA LEU A 15 21.35 7.13 -15.33
C LEU A 15 21.23 7.55 -13.86
N ALA A 16 21.05 8.86 -13.63
CA ALA A 16 20.80 9.38 -12.30
C ALA A 16 19.36 8.97 -11.95
N TYR A 17 19.23 7.87 -11.20
CA TYR A 17 17.93 7.41 -10.71
C TYR A 17 17.39 8.38 -9.65
N TYR A 18 16.08 8.51 -9.61
CA TYR A 18 15.42 9.26 -8.54
C TYR A 18 15.60 8.53 -7.20
N LEU A 19 16.02 9.24 -6.17
CA LEU A 19 16.03 8.76 -4.80
C LEU A 19 14.72 9.19 -4.14
N ASP A 20 14.00 8.25 -3.54
CA ASP A 20 12.77 8.54 -2.80
C ASP A 20 13.12 9.23 -1.47
N ASP A 21 13.18 10.56 -1.53
CA ASP A 21 13.41 11.43 -0.40
C ASP A 21 12.13 12.09 0.14
N LEU A 22 10.96 11.52 -0.18
CA LEU A 22 9.68 12.00 0.30
C LEU A 22 9.53 11.80 1.82
N ASP A 23 9.11 12.87 2.51
CA ASP A 23 8.87 12.79 3.95
C ASP A 23 7.49 12.13 4.22
N PRO A 24 7.43 11.01 4.98
CA PRO A 24 6.17 10.38 5.36
C PRO A 24 5.26 11.27 6.23
N ILE A 25 5.81 12.33 6.84
CA ILE A 25 5.09 13.26 7.71
C ILE A 25 4.75 14.51 6.91
N ILE A 26 3.48 14.87 6.80
CA ILE A 26 3.00 16.04 6.04
C ILE A 26 3.53 17.33 6.66
N PHE A 27 3.40 17.48 7.97
CA PHE A 27 4.02 18.55 8.75
C PHE A 27 4.26 18.07 10.18
N ARG A 28 5.33 18.58 10.80
CA ARG A 28 5.71 18.20 12.17
C ARG A 28 5.12 19.18 13.17
N ILE A 29 4.45 18.64 14.18
CA ILE A 29 3.94 19.40 15.33
C ILE A 29 5.06 19.46 16.40
N TYR A 30 5.69 18.31 16.65
CA TYR A 30 6.80 18.18 17.60
C TYR A 30 7.65 16.98 17.18
N ASP A 31 8.94 17.17 17.01
CA ASP A 31 9.95 16.15 16.63
C ASP A 31 9.49 15.26 15.45
N ASN A 32 9.19 13.99 15.69
CA ASN A 32 8.69 13.03 14.70
C ASN A 32 7.17 12.78 14.77
N VAL A 33 6.45 13.66 15.49
CA VAL A 33 4.99 13.59 15.66
C VAL A 33 4.32 14.57 14.71
N GLY A 34 3.40 14.07 13.89
CA GLY A 34 2.61 14.86 12.94
C GLY A 34 1.71 13.98 12.07
N PRO A 35 0.77 14.61 11.34
CA PRO A 35 -0.06 13.91 10.38
C PRO A 35 0.81 13.23 9.32
N ARG A 36 0.47 11.99 9.00
CA ARG A 36 1.18 11.18 8.01
C ARG A 36 0.35 11.02 6.75
N TRP A 37 1.01 10.95 5.60
CA TRP A 37 0.37 10.67 4.32
C TRP A 37 -0.47 9.39 4.35
N TYR A 38 -0.04 8.40 5.12
CA TYR A 38 -0.77 7.15 5.28
C TYR A 38 -2.15 7.37 5.93
N GLY A 39 -2.21 8.17 6.99
CA GLY A 39 -3.48 8.56 7.64
C GLY A 39 -4.39 9.33 6.68
N LEU A 40 -3.83 10.28 5.92
CA LEU A 40 -4.56 11.04 4.92
C LEU A 40 -5.11 10.13 3.81
N ALA A 41 -4.33 9.14 3.36
CA ALA A 41 -4.76 8.17 2.36
C ALA A 41 -5.99 7.37 2.82
N TYR A 42 -6.04 6.92 4.09
CA TYR A 42 -7.23 6.29 4.66
C TYR A 42 -8.43 7.21 4.68
N VAL A 43 -8.26 8.47 5.10
CA VAL A 43 -9.33 9.47 5.11
C VAL A 43 -9.87 9.69 3.69
N LEU A 44 -8.98 9.87 2.71
CA LEU A 44 -9.37 10.03 1.30
C LEU A 44 -10.06 8.79 0.75
N ALA A 45 -9.61 7.59 1.12
CA ALA A 45 -10.24 6.33 0.74
C ALA A 45 -11.69 6.25 1.26
N PHE A 46 -11.92 6.56 2.53
CA PHE A 46 -13.26 6.55 3.11
C PHE A 46 -14.17 7.64 2.54
N ILE A 47 -13.67 8.86 2.37
CA ILE A 47 -14.43 9.96 1.75
C ILE A 47 -14.80 9.58 0.32
N SER A 48 -13.86 9.09 -0.47
CA SER A 48 -14.10 8.68 -1.85
C SER A 48 -15.11 7.54 -1.94
N SER A 49 -14.96 6.52 -1.07
CA SER A 49 -15.92 5.42 -0.98
C SER A 49 -17.31 5.91 -0.61
N PHE A 50 -17.43 6.83 0.35
CA PHE A 50 -18.70 7.44 0.72
C PHE A 50 -19.34 8.18 -0.45
N VAL A 51 -18.60 9.07 -1.11
CA VAL A 51 -19.11 9.90 -2.22
C VAL A 51 -19.54 9.01 -3.40
N LEU A 52 -18.72 8.03 -3.77
CA LEU A 52 -19.03 7.11 -4.87
C LEU A 52 -20.21 6.21 -4.54
N PHE A 53 -20.25 5.65 -3.33
CA PHE A 53 -21.36 4.80 -2.89
C PHE A 53 -22.67 5.60 -2.81
N LEU A 54 -22.62 6.84 -2.31
CA LEU A 54 -23.75 7.75 -2.27
C LEU A 54 -24.26 8.05 -3.70
N TRP A 55 -23.36 8.26 -4.65
CA TRP A 55 -23.72 8.45 -6.05
C TRP A 55 -24.40 7.22 -6.63
N LEU A 56 -23.85 6.01 -6.36
CA LEU A 56 -24.42 4.74 -6.81
C LEU A 56 -25.84 4.54 -6.22
N ALA A 57 -26.02 4.83 -4.93
CA ALA A 57 -27.33 4.74 -4.26
C ALA A 57 -28.34 5.72 -4.87
N LYS A 58 -27.95 6.99 -5.09
CA LYS A 58 -28.81 8.00 -5.72
C LYS A 58 -29.23 7.64 -7.16
N ARG A 59 -28.41 6.84 -7.86
CA ARG A 59 -28.71 6.35 -9.22
C ARG A 59 -29.50 5.04 -9.22
N GLY A 60 -29.85 4.50 -8.05
CA GLY A 60 -30.60 3.23 -7.95
C GLY A 60 -29.79 1.98 -8.23
N TYR A 61 -28.44 2.06 -8.15
CA TYR A 61 -27.58 0.89 -8.28
C TYR A 61 -27.44 0.12 -6.98
N ALA A 62 -27.63 0.74 -5.82
CA ALA A 62 -27.56 0.11 -4.52
C ALA A 62 -28.94 -0.14 -3.93
N ASP A 63 -29.15 -1.31 -3.35
CA ASP A 63 -30.34 -1.64 -2.52
C ASP A 63 -30.34 -0.86 -1.19
N LEU A 64 -29.18 -0.34 -0.80
CA LEU A 64 -29.02 0.48 0.40
C LEU A 64 -29.65 1.86 0.17
N PRO A 65 -30.60 2.29 1.04
CA PRO A 65 -31.19 3.63 0.98
C PRO A 65 -30.11 4.72 1.13
N VAL A 66 -30.30 5.82 0.40
CA VAL A 66 -29.35 6.96 0.36
C VAL A 66 -29.04 7.48 1.77
N GLU A 67 -30.04 7.56 2.64
CA GLU A 67 -29.96 8.07 4.02
C GLU A 67 -29.07 7.19 4.91
N ARG A 68 -28.89 5.92 4.55
CA ARG A 68 -28.10 4.95 5.33
C ARG A 68 -26.69 4.75 4.84
N VAL A 69 -26.31 5.39 3.74
CA VAL A 69 -24.94 5.25 3.18
C VAL A 69 -23.88 5.75 4.17
N GLY A 70 -24.16 6.87 4.86
CA GLY A 70 -23.26 7.40 5.90
C GLY A 70 -23.03 6.43 7.04
N ASP A 71 -24.10 5.90 7.61
CA ASP A 71 -24.04 4.93 8.71
C ASP A 71 -23.32 3.66 8.30
N PHE A 72 -23.58 3.17 7.08
CA PHE A 72 -22.96 1.98 6.55
C PHE A 72 -21.44 2.17 6.37
N ILE A 73 -20.99 3.22 5.71
CA ILE A 73 -19.57 3.48 5.47
C ILE A 73 -18.82 3.72 6.79
N THR A 74 -19.42 4.50 7.71
CA THR A 74 -18.85 4.71 9.04
C THR A 74 -18.75 3.41 9.84
N GLY A 75 -19.80 2.59 9.80
CA GLY A 75 -19.78 1.28 10.45
C GLY A 75 -18.76 0.33 9.84
N ALA A 76 -18.64 0.31 8.50
CA ALA A 76 -17.63 -0.49 7.79
C ALA A 76 -16.20 -0.06 8.15
N ALA A 77 -15.94 1.25 8.25
CA ALA A 77 -14.66 1.78 8.68
C ALA A 77 -14.35 1.38 10.13
N LEU A 78 -15.28 1.63 11.06
CA LEU A 78 -15.05 1.42 12.48
C LEU A 78 -15.05 -0.06 12.85
N PHE A 79 -16.15 -0.79 12.58
CA PHE A 79 -16.29 -2.17 13.00
C PHE A 79 -15.59 -3.14 12.06
N GLY A 80 -15.65 -2.89 10.75
CA GLY A 80 -14.97 -3.72 9.77
C GLY A 80 -13.45 -3.53 9.82
N VAL A 81 -12.98 -2.36 9.43
CA VAL A 81 -11.54 -2.13 9.20
C VAL A 81 -10.78 -1.92 10.50
N ILE A 82 -11.19 -0.96 11.35
CA ILE A 82 -10.39 -0.60 12.55
C ILE A 82 -10.47 -1.69 13.59
N ILE A 83 -11.66 -2.06 14.05
CA ILE A 83 -11.82 -3.08 15.10
C ILE A 83 -11.39 -4.45 14.58
N GLY A 84 -11.81 -4.83 13.35
CA GLY A 84 -11.38 -6.09 12.73
C GLY A 84 -9.88 -6.18 12.56
N GLY A 85 -9.24 -5.11 12.06
CA GLY A 85 -7.79 -5.04 11.90
C GLY A 85 -7.03 -5.14 13.22
N ARG A 86 -7.52 -4.47 14.28
CA ARG A 86 -6.91 -4.53 15.60
C ARG A 86 -7.07 -5.89 16.25
N LEU A 87 -8.27 -6.45 16.25
CA LEU A 87 -8.52 -7.80 16.78
C LEU A 87 -7.73 -8.86 16.03
N GLY A 88 -7.68 -8.77 14.68
CA GLY A 88 -6.85 -9.65 13.88
C GLY A 88 -5.36 -9.56 14.23
N TYR A 89 -4.84 -8.36 14.53
CA TYR A 89 -3.47 -8.21 15.00
C TYR A 89 -3.27 -8.89 16.36
N VAL A 90 -4.17 -8.66 17.31
CA VAL A 90 -4.10 -9.26 18.65
C VAL A 90 -4.12 -10.78 18.56
N PHE A 91 -5.04 -11.37 17.80
CA PHE A 91 -5.19 -12.82 17.75
C PHE A 91 -4.09 -13.53 16.95
N PHE A 92 -3.62 -12.93 15.85
CA PHE A 92 -2.72 -13.63 14.93
C PHE A 92 -1.24 -13.25 15.12
N TYR A 93 -0.94 -12.06 15.67
CA TYR A 93 0.43 -11.56 15.73
C TYR A 93 0.93 -11.28 17.14
N ASN A 94 0.05 -10.87 18.08
CA ASN A 94 0.44 -10.53 19.44
C ASN A 94 -0.61 -10.93 20.49
N PRO A 95 -0.81 -12.25 20.71
CA PRO A 95 -1.81 -12.72 21.67
C PRO A 95 -1.53 -12.32 23.11
N GLU A 96 -0.30 -11.91 23.45
CA GLU A 96 0.07 -11.45 24.80
C GLU A 96 -0.68 -10.17 25.20
N MET A 97 -1.13 -9.37 24.23
CA MET A 97 -1.96 -8.19 24.49
C MET A 97 -3.27 -8.51 25.18
N LEU A 98 -3.75 -9.77 25.10
CA LEU A 98 -4.95 -10.21 25.85
C LEU A 98 -4.74 -10.19 27.36
N ARG A 99 -3.49 -10.24 27.84
CA ARG A 99 -3.14 -10.11 29.28
C ARG A 99 -3.21 -8.67 29.78
N ALA A 100 -3.18 -7.69 28.84
CA ALA A 100 -3.26 -6.26 29.14
C ALA A 100 -4.34 -5.59 28.24
N PRO A 101 -5.66 -5.81 28.52
CA PRO A 101 -6.75 -5.46 27.59
C PRO A 101 -6.76 -3.97 27.17
N LEU A 102 -6.33 -3.06 28.04
CA LEU A 102 -6.23 -1.64 27.73
C LEU A 102 -5.20 -1.33 26.63
N SER A 103 -4.20 -2.20 26.44
CA SER A 103 -3.24 -2.04 25.34
C SER A 103 -3.88 -2.28 23.96
N ILE A 104 -4.96 -3.04 23.91
CA ILE A 104 -5.72 -3.29 22.67
C ILE A 104 -6.30 -1.98 22.12
N LEU A 105 -6.69 -1.05 22.98
CA LEU A 105 -7.27 0.23 22.57
C LEU A 105 -6.24 1.23 22.01
N ARG A 106 -4.95 0.97 22.20
CA ARG A 106 -3.86 1.88 21.76
C ARG A 106 -3.55 1.67 20.27
N VAL A 107 -4.52 1.98 19.41
CA VAL A 107 -4.37 1.85 17.95
C VAL A 107 -3.32 2.78 17.35
N TRP A 108 -2.99 3.86 18.03
CA TRP A 108 -1.95 4.83 17.64
C TRP A 108 -0.51 4.31 17.80
N GLU A 109 -0.29 3.24 18.54
CA GLU A 109 1.01 2.56 18.68
C GLU A 109 1.28 1.60 17.51
N GLY A 110 0.35 1.53 16.52
CA GLY A 110 0.43 0.60 15.41
C GLY A 110 -0.18 -0.77 15.74
N GLY A 111 0.16 -1.79 14.96
CA GLY A 111 -0.35 -3.16 15.15
C GLY A 111 -1.77 -3.34 14.61
N MET A 112 -1.87 -3.31 13.28
CA MET A 112 -3.09 -3.60 12.53
C MET A 112 -2.85 -4.78 11.58
N SER A 113 -3.82 -5.68 11.47
CA SER A 113 -3.79 -6.80 10.55
C SER A 113 -4.70 -6.54 9.35
N SER A 114 -4.14 -6.58 8.15
CA SER A 114 -4.93 -6.47 6.91
C SER A 114 -5.95 -7.60 6.79
N HIS A 115 -5.57 -8.84 7.13
CA HIS A 115 -6.48 -9.99 7.13
C HIS A 115 -7.60 -9.81 8.16
N GLY A 116 -7.28 -9.30 9.35
CA GLY A 116 -8.27 -8.96 10.36
C GLY A 116 -9.27 -7.91 9.88
N GLY A 117 -8.79 -6.90 9.18
CA GLY A 117 -9.64 -5.88 8.55
C GLY A 117 -10.56 -6.44 7.47
N MET A 118 -10.06 -7.33 6.61
CA MET A 118 -10.89 -7.99 5.59
C MET A 118 -11.97 -8.89 6.21
N ILE A 119 -11.60 -9.69 7.20
CA ILE A 119 -12.58 -10.56 7.92
C ILE A 119 -13.61 -9.69 8.65
N GLY A 120 -13.17 -8.64 9.33
CA GLY A 120 -14.05 -7.70 10.02
C GLY A 120 -15.04 -7.02 9.07
N LEU A 121 -14.56 -6.57 7.90
CA LEU A 121 -15.42 -5.99 6.87
C LEU A 121 -16.43 -7.00 6.32
N LEU A 122 -16.01 -8.22 6.06
CA LEU A 122 -16.90 -9.31 5.63
C LEU A 122 -18.00 -9.55 6.66
N LEU A 123 -17.63 -9.73 7.91
CA LEU A 123 -18.59 -9.99 9.00
C LEU A 123 -19.54 -8.81 9.22
N PHE A 124 -19.01 -7.58 9.20
CA PHE A 124 -19.82 -6.39 9.31
C PHE A 124 -20.83 -6.25 8.17
N THR A 125 -20.40 -6.45 6.92
CA THR A 125 -21.30 -6.35 5.76
C THR A 125 -22.38 -7.41 5.75
N LEU A 126 -22.06 -8.65 6.15
CA LEU A 126 -23.04 -9.73 6.33
C LEU A 126 -24.08 -9.38 7.41
N TYR A 127 -23.59 -8.94 8.59
CA TYR A 127 -24.45 -8.48 9.67
C TYR A 127 -25.36 -7.33 9.24
N TYR A 128 -24.77 -6.32 8.59
CA TYR A 128 -25.50 -5.13 8.15
C TYR A 128 -26.59 -5.47 7.12
N ALA A 129 -26.24 -6.28 6.12
CA ALA A 129 -27.17 -6.73 5.09
C ALA A 129 -28.33 -7.53 5.71
N HIS A 130 -28.05 -8.46 6.61
CA HIS A 130 -29.06 -9.23 7.33
C HIS A 130 -29.96 -8.33 8.19
N ARG A 131 -29.38 -7.43 8.96
CA ARG A 131 -30.11 -6.50 9.87
C ARG A 131 -31.06 -5.57 9.14
N HIS A 132 -30.68 -5.12 7.94
CA HIS A 132 -31.44 -4.18 7.14
C HIS A 132 -32.26 -4.84 6.02
N LYS A 133 -32.23 -6.18 5.91
CA LYS A 133 -32.94 -6.98 4.91
C LYS A 133 -32.66 -6.54 3.47
N ILE A 134 -31.39 -6.24 3.17
CA ILE A 134 -30.91 -5.90 1.84
C ILE A 134 -30.01 -7.00 1.29
N SER A 135 -29.85 -7.06 -0.03
CA SER A 135 -28.97 -8.06 -0.66
C SER A 135 -27.50 -7.80 -0.29
N TRP A 136 -26.88 -8.79 0.37
CA TRP A 136 -25.44 -8.74 0.65
C TRP A 136 -24.60 -8.70 -0.64
N MET A 137 -25.02 -9.45 -1.67
CA MET A 137 -24.36 -9.44 -2.98
C MET A 137 -24.42 -8.07 -3.64
N ASN A 138 -25.56 -7.36 -3.57
CA ASN A 138 -25.66 -5.98 -4.07
C ASN A 138 -24.77 -5.03 -3.28
N LEU A 139 -24.73 -5.19 -1.95
CA LEU A 139 -23.87 -4.40 -1.09
C LEU A 139 -22.39 -4.61 -1.43
N GLY A 140 -21.99 -5.88 -1.64
CA GLY A 140 -20.64 -6.26 -2.06
C GLY A 140 -20.27 -5.74 -3.45
N ASP A 141 -21.20 -5.73 -4.40
CA ASP A 141 -21.00 -5.16 -5.74
C ASP A 141 -20.66 -3.67 -5.66
N ASN A 142 -21.42 -2.91 -4.88
CA ASN A 142 -21.18 -1.48 -4.73
C ASN A 142 -19.87 -1.18 -3.97
N LEU A 143 -19.54 -1.96 -2.95
CA LEU A 143 -18.22 -1.89 -2.30
C LEU A 143 -17.09 -2.24 -3.26
N GLY A 144 -17.25 -3.30 -4.06
CA GLY A 144 -16.27 -3.71 -5.07
C GLY A 144 -15.97 -2.62 -6.07
N VAL A 145 -16.98 -1.83 -6.48
CA VAL A 145 -16.79 -0.68 -7.38
C VAL A 145 -16.02 0.46 -6.70
N THR A 146 -16.21 0.68 -5.41
CA THR A 146 -15.57 1.81 -4.69
C THR A 146 -14.19 1.46 -4.13
N ALA A 147 -13.94 0.19 -3.80
CA ALA A 147 -12.71 -0.28 -3.16
C ALA A 147 -11.41 0.04 -3.92
N PRO A 148 -11.34 -0.03 -5.27
CA PRO A 148 -10.11 0.30 -6.00
C PRO A 148 -9.59 1.71 -5.76
N VAL A 149 -10.45 2.68 -5.51
CA VAL A 149 -10.03 4.05 -5.17
C VAL A 149 -9.31 4.08 -3.83
N GLY A 150 -9.76 3.27 -2.87
CA GLY A 150 -9.05 3.09 -1.60
C GLY A 150 -7.70 2.42 -1.78
N LEU A 151 -7.62 1.38 -2.64
CA LEU A 151 -6.35 0.74 -2.99
C LEU A 151 -5.37 1.74 -3.61
N PHE A 152 -5.82 2.57 -4.55
CA PHE A 152 -5.01 3.62 -5.14
C PHE A 152 -4.35 4.52 -4.09
N PHE A 153 -5.13 5.10 -3.18
CA PHE A 153 -4.59 5.96 -2.13
C PHE A 153 -3.63 5.23 -1.20
N GLY A 154 -3.95 3.98 -0.84
CA GLY A 154 -3.07 3.15 -0.02
C GLY A 154 -1.72 2.88 -0.70
N ARG A 155 -1.70 2.60 -1.99
CA ARG A 155 -0.46 2.37 -2.75
C ARG A 155 0.36 3.65 -2.94
N CYS A 156 -0.29 4.78 -3.15
CA CYS A 156 0.39 6.08 -3.14
C CYS A 156 1.05 6.35 -1.77
N ALA A 157 0.37 6.02 -0.67
CA ALA A 157 0.95 6.15 0.66
C ALA A 157 2.12 5.19 0.89
N ASN A 158 2.05 3.94 0.41
CA ASN A 158 3.19 3.02 0.44
C ASN A 158 4.40 3.58 -0.31
N PHE A 159 4.17 4.20 -1.47
CA PHE A 159 5.23 4.85 -2.24
C PHE A 159 5.88 5.99 -1.46
N ILE A 160 5.09 6.94 -0.94
CA ILE A 160 5.61 8.06 -0.14
C ILE A 160 6.34 7.57 1.12
N ASN A 161 5.89 6.45 1.70
CA ASN A 161 6.59 5.81 2.82
C ASN A 161 7.85 5.05 2.40
N GLY A 162 8.12 4.86 1.10
CA GLY A 162 9.27 4.11 0.60
C GLY A 162 9.24 2.62 0.99
N GLU A 163 8.06 2.02 1.12
CA GLU A 163 7.89 0.61 1.51
C GLU A 163 7.25 -0.22 0.41
N LEU A 164 7.40 -1.56 0.48
CA LEU A 164 6.84 -2.49 -0.51
C LEU A 164 7.35 -2.24 -1.94
N TYR A 165 8.60 -1.85 -2.05
CA TYR A 165 9.29 -1.60 -3.32
C TYR A 165 9.49 -2.89 -4.14
N GLY A 166 9.87 -2.72 -5.41
CA GLY A 166 10.06 -3.81 -6.33
C GLY A 166 11.48 -4.37 -6.35
N ARG A 167 11.69 -5.34 -7.22
CA ARG A 167 12.98 -5.97 -7.47
C ARG A 167 13.97 -4.98 -8.10
N ILE A 168 15.25 -5.26 -7.95
CA ILE A 168 16.33 -4.50 -8.59
C ILE A 168 16.14 -4.53 -10.10
N THR A 169 16.34 -3.37 -10.74
CA THR A 169 16.12 -3.20 -12.18
C THR A 169 17.03 -2.12 -12.77
N THR A 170 17.10 -2.06 -14.09
CA THR A 170 17.83 -1.03 -14.84
C THR A 170 16.93 -0.18 -15.74
N VAL A 171 15.61 -0.25 -15.55
CA VAL A 171 14.66 0.55 -16.34
C VAL A 171 14.87 2.06 -16.07
N PRO A 172 14.63 2.94 -17.05
CA PRO A 172 14.91 4.38 -16.89
C PRO A 172 14.12 5.06 -15.77
N TRP A 173 12.98 4.52 -15.37
CA TRP A 173 12.12 5.04 -14.30
C TRP A 173 12.27 4.30 -12.97
N ALA A 174 13.38 3.55 -12.80
CA ALA A 174 13.68 2.91 -11.53
C ALA A 174 13.93 3.95 -10.43
N ILE A 175 13.65 3.58 -9.20
CA ILE A 175 13.73 4.45 -8.02
C ILE A 175 14.58 3.76 -6.96
N GLN A 176 15.36 4.54 -6.24
CA GLN A 176 16.16 4.10 -5.09
C GLN A 176 15.40 4.42 -3.79
N PHE A 177 15.25 3.43 -2.93
CA PHE A 177 14.45 3.54 -1.71
C PHE A 177 15.34 3.50 -0.46
N PRO A 178 15.51 4.62 0.29
CA PRO A 178 16.35 4.64 1.50
C PRO A 178 15.93 3.63 2.58
N LYS A 179 14.64 3.31 2.68
CA LYS A 179 14.14 2.31 3.63
C LYS A 179 14.64 0.89 3.38
N GLU A 180 15.19 0.62 2.20
CA GLU A 180 15.89 -0.64 1.91
C GLU A 180 17.01 -0.94 2.94
N LEU A 181 17.61 0.10 3.53
CA LEU A 181 18.62 -0.07 4.58
C LEU A 181 18.10 -0.80 5.82
N LEU A 182 16.78 -0.82 6.06
CA LEU A 182 16.18 -1.52 7.19
C LEU A 182 16.07 -3.03 6.95
N ASP A 183 16.03 -3.44 5.68
CA ASP A 183 15.77 -4.83 5.28
C ASP A 183 17.05 -5.51 4.75
N HIS A 184 18.07 -4.74 4.31
CA HIS A 184 19.27 -5.23 3.65
C HIS A 184 20.54 -4.83 4.39
N PRO A 185 21.10 -5.72 5.24
CA PRO A 185 22.26 -5.42 6.10
C PRO A 185 23.54 -5.03 5.33
N THR A 186 23.73 -5.53 4.10
CA THR A 186 24.91 -5.21 3.28
C THR A 186 24.92 -3.73 2.88
N GLU A 187 23.81 -3.23 2.37
CA GLU A 187 23.62 -1.83 1.99
C GLU A 187 23.62 -0.92 3.23
N ALA A 188 23.01 -1.39 4.32
CA ALA A 188 23.02 -0.69 5.61
C ALA A 188 24.44 -0.44 6.13
N ASN A 189 25.29 -1.49 6.15
CA ASN A 189 26.68 -1.36 6.64
C ASN A 189 27.50 -0.40 5.76
N ARG A 190 27.32 -0.42 4.45
CA ARG A 190 27.98 0.54 3.52
C ARG A 190 27.51 1.97 3.77
N ALA A 191 26.19 2.15 3.98
CA ALA A 191 25.62 3.46 4.26
C ALA A 191 26.11 4.01 5.60
N ILE A 192 26.15 3.19 6.67
CA ILE A 192 26.67 3.58 7.98
C ILE A 192 28.13 4.01 7.85
N ALA A 193 28.99 3.20 7.20
CA ALA A 193 30.41 3.51 7.03
C ALA A 193 30.65 4.83 6.31
N SER A 194 29.81 5.18 5.33
CA SER A 194 29.95 6.44 4.57
C SER A 194 29.26 7.63 5.25
N CYS A 195 28.07 7.45 5.79
CA CYS A 195 27.29 8.54 6.39
C CYS A 195 27.82 8.97 7.76
N SER A 196 28.43 8.05 8.55
CA SER A 196 29.08 8.40 9.83
C SER A 196 30.28 9.33 9.67
N GLN A 197 30.87 9.38 8.47
CA GLN A 197 31.94 10.36 8.16
C GLN A 197 31.39 11.76 7.92
N ILE A 198 30.12 11.87 7.54
CA ILE A 198 29.42 13.15 7.37
C ILE A 198 28.91 13.64 8.70
N ASP A 199 28.26 12.75 9.47
CA ASP A 199 27.71 13.03 10.80
C ASP A 199 27.81 11.76 11.65
N PRO A 200 28.59 11.78 12.77
CA PRO A 200 28.75 10.63 13.66
C PRO A 200 27.44 10.12 14.30
N SER A 201 26.38 10.94 14.32
CA SER A 201 25.07 10.50 14.80
C SER A 201 24.37 9.52 13.85
N LEU A 202 24.80 9.43 12.58
CA LEU A 202 24.27 8.54 11.53
C LEU A 202 24.89 7.13 11.65
N SER A 203 24.82 6.54 12.82
CA SER A 203 25.40 5.23 13.15
C SER A 203 24.42 4.06 13.03
N THR A 204 23.14 4.34 12.69
CA THR A 204 22.11 3.31 12.47
C THR A 204 21.36 3.55 11.17
N PRO A 205 20.80 2.48 10.54
CA PRO A 205 19.98 2.62 9.34
C PRO A 205 18.79 3.56 9.54
N GLU A 206 18.14 3.50 10.69
CA GLU A 206 16.99 4.34 11.05
C GLU A 206 17.37 5.82 11.08
N ALA A 207 18.53 6.14 11.67
CA ALA A 207 19.04 7.52 11.71
C ALA A 207 19.33 8.05 10.31
N ILE A 208 19.93 7.23 9.43
CA ILE A 208 20.23 7.58 8.05
C ILE A 208 18.94 7.82 7.26
N VAL A 209 17.96 6.91 7.37
CA VAL A 209 16.64 7.04 6.71
C VAL A 209 15.92 8.30 7.19
N ALA A 210 16.00 8.63 8.48
CA ALA A 210 15.40 9.86 9.01
C ALA A 210 16.13 11.14 8.55
N ALA A 211 17.42 11.06 8.24
CA ALA A 211 18.24 12.19 7.83
C ALA A 211 18.15 12.51 6.33
N VAL A 212 17.81 11.52 5.49
CA VAL A 212 17.82 11.65 4.02
C VAL A 212 16.98 12.84 3.52
N HIS A 213 15.83 13.09 4.15
CA HIS A 213 14.92 14.18 3.79
C HIS A 213 15.44 15.58 4.18
N ARG A 214 16.45 15.65 5.06
CA ARG A 214 16.95 16.92 5.65
C ARG A 214 18.39 17.23 5.24
N GLN A 215 19.18 16.22 4.87
CA GLN A 215 20.61 16.35 4.61
C GLN A 215 20.94 15.93 3.17
N PRO A 216 21.12 16.90 2.24
CA PRO A 216 21.41 16.61 0.82
C PRO A 216 22.69 15.77 0.61
N GLN A 217 23.68 15.89 1.53
CA GLN A 217 24.92 15.10 1.48
C GLN A 217 24.64 13.61 1.73
N VAL A 218 23.75 13.30 2.68
CA VAL A 218 23.31 11.92 2.95
C VAL A 218 22.57 11.37 1.72
N ALA A 219 21.64 12.14 1.15
CA ALA A 219 20.93 11.74 -0.07
C ALA A 219 21.90 11.48 -1.24
N ALA A 220 22.92 12.32 -1.45
CA ALA A 220 23.93 12.13 -2.48
C ALA A 220 24.75 10.84 -2.25
N THR A 221 25.12 10.56 -1.00
CA THR A 221 25.83 9.34 -0.61
C THR A 221 24.99 8.11 -0.88
N LEU A 222 23.70 8.10 -0.50
CA LEU A 222 22.80 6.98 -0.71
C LEU A 222 22.57 6.67 -2.19
N ARG A 223 22.54 7.67 -3.07
CA ARG A 223 22.45 7.45 -4.53
C ARG A 223 23.58 6.60 -5.09
N SER A 224 24.75 6.60 -4.47
CA SER A 224 25.88 5.78 -4.90
C SER A 224 25.87 4.36 -4.33
N ILE A 225 25.06 4.10 -3.28
CA ILE A 225 25.04 2.85 -2.52
C ILE A 225 23.83 2.00 -2.87
N LEU A 226 22.65 2.63 -2.96
CA LEU A 226 21.38 1.93 -3.13
C LEU A 226 21.18 1.46 -4.56
N PRO A 227 20.74 0.22 -4.78
CA PRO A 227 20.38 -0.26 -6.12
C PRO A 227 19.07 0.38 -6.58
N PRO A 228 18.90 0.60 -7.89
CA PRO A 228 17.63 1.04 -8.46
C PRO A 228 16.61 -0.11 -8.48
N ARG A 229 15.36 0.16 -8.12
CA ARG A 229 14.27 -0.80 -8.00
C ARG A 229 13.04 -0.38 -8.79
N HIS A 230 12.21 -1.35 -9.16
CA HIS A 230 10.89 -1.07 -9.71
C HIS A 230 10.02 -0.34 -8.67
N PRO A 231 9.34 0.77 -9.02
CA PRO A 231 8.34 1.40 -8.15
C PRO A 231 7.03 0.59 -8.20
N SER A 232 7.04 -0.64 -7.64
CA SER A 232 5.92 -1.58 -7.71
C SER A 232 4.65 -1.02 -7.08
N GLN A 233 4.77 -0.14 -6.09
CA GLN A 233 3.65 0.57 -5.47
C GLN A 233 2.87 1.40 -6.50
N LEU A 234 3.56 2.06 -7.43
CA LEU A 234 2.92 2.84 -8.50
C LEU A 234 2.27 1.93 -9.55
N TYR A 235 2.85 0.76 -9.83
CA TYR A 235 2.21 -0.23 -10.70
C TYR A 235 0.93 -0.76 -10.07
N GLU A 236 0.97 -1.09 -8.76
CA GLU A 236 -0.20 -1.50 -7.99
C GLU A 236 -1.27 -0.38 -7.96
N ALA A 237 -0.88 0.87 -7.71
CA ALA A 237 -1.80 2.01 -7.75
C ALA A 237 -2.49 2.15 -9.11
N PHE A 238 -1.75 1.98 -10.20
CA PHE A 238 -2.30 2.08 -11.54
C PHE A 238 -3.24 0.92 -11.87
N PHE A 239 -2.81 -0.32 -11.72
CA PHE A 239 -3.61 -1.49 -12.14
C PHE A 239 -4.71 -1.83 -11.13
N GLU A 240 -4.37 -1.97 -9.82
CA GLU A 240 -5.33 -2.34 -8.77
C GLU A 240 -6.23 -1.16 -8.36
N GLY A 241 -5.77 0.07 -8.59
CA GLY A 241 -6.53 1.30 -8.36
C GLY A 241 -7.26 1.78 -9.60
N ILE A 242 -6.54 2.46 -10.52
CA ILE A 242 -7.16 3.21 -11.63
C ILE A 242 -7.82 2.27 -12.65
N VAL A 243 -7.08 1.26 -13.15
CA VAL A 243 -7.60 0.38 -14.21
C VAL A 243 -8.76 -0.46 -13.69
N LEU A 244 -8.63 -1.05 -12.51
CA LEU A 244 -9.68 -1.83 -11.88
C LEU A 244 -10.94 -0.98 -11.63
N PHE A 245 -10.77 0.23 -11.11
CA PHE A 245 -11.89 1.18 -10.96
C PHE A 245 -12.58 1.45 -12.28
N ALA A 246 -11.83 1.75 -13.33
CA ALA A 246 -12.38 2.07 -14.64
C ALA A 246 -13.19 0.90 -15.22
N ILE A 247 -12.70 -0.33 -15.11
CA ILE A 247 -13.41 -1.54 -15.55
C ILE A 247 -14.73 -1.69 -14.79
N LEU A 248 -14.68 -1.67 -13.46
CA LEU A 248 -15.87 -1.89 -12.63
C LEU A 248 -16.89 -0.77 -12.78
N TRP A 249 -16.44 0.47 -12.85
CA TRP A 249 -17.28 1.63 -13.09
C TRP A 249 -17.97 1.57 -14.45
N PHE A 250 -17.23 1.23 -15.50
CA PHE A 250 -17.78 1.07 -16.84
C PHE A 250 -18.85 -0.03 -16.86
N VAL A 251 -18.56 -1.21 -16.32
CA VAL A 251 -19.52 -2.32 -16.27
C VAL A 251 -20.74 -1.91 -15.44
N ARG A 252 -20.55 -1.27 -14.27
CA ARG A 252 -21.66 -0.84 -13.41
C ARG A 252 -22.58 0.16 -14.06
N THR A 253 -22.04 1.10 -14.80
CA THR A 253 -22.82 2.23 -15.33
C THR A 253 -23.39 1.97 -16.74
N ARG A 254 -22.85 1.01 -17.49
CA ARG A 254 -23.25 0.74 -18.88
C ARG A 254 -24.10 -0.50 -19.04
N THR A 255 -24.07 -1.40 -18.08
CA THR A 255 -24.77 -2.69 -18.19
C THR A 255 -25.59 -2.99 -16.93
N ARG A 256 -26.68 -3.77 -17.07
CA ARG A 256 -27.42 -4.32 -15.93
C ARG A 256 -26.84 -5.68 -15.59
N GLN A 257 -26.36 -5.83 -14.36
CA GLN A 257 -25.69 -7.04 -13.90
C GLN A 257 -26.48 -7.70 -12.76
N PRO A 258 -26.50 -9.04 -12.69
CA PRO A 258 -26.99 -9.73 -11.51
C PRO A 258 -26.14 -9.40 -10.27
N ASN A 259 -26.77 -9.40 -9.11
CA ASN A 259 -26.10 -9.14 -7.86
C ASN A 259 -24.99 -10.18 -7.60
N GLY A 260 -23.81 -9.71 -7.18
CA GLY A 260 -22.61 -10.51 -6.93
C GLY A 260 -21.62 -10.53 -8.12
N MET A 261 -22.03 -10.11 -9.31
CA MET A 261 -21.17 -10.17 -10.48
C MET A 261 -20.00 -9.20 -10.40
N LEU A 262 -20.23 -7.96 -9.95
CA LEU A 262 -19.17 -6.96 -9.86
C LEU A 262 -18.19 -7.27 -8.73
N MET A 263 -18.69 -7.84 -7.64
CA MET A 263 -17.82 -8.36 -6.57
C MET A 263 -16.93 -9.50 -7.09
N GLY A 264 -17.49 -10.45 -7.84
CA GLY A 264 -16.72 -11.51 -8.50
C GLY A 264 -15.70 -10.95 -9.50
N LEU A 265 -16.10 -9.97 -10.33
CA LEU A 265 -15.21 -9.31 -11.28
C LEU A 265 -14.07 -8.55 -10.58
N PHE A 266 -14.37 -7.87 -9.44
CA PHE A 266 -13.36 -7.23 -8.61
C PHE A 266 -12.27 -8.22 -8.18
N PHE A 267 -12.66 -9.34 -7.55
CA PHE A 267 -11.69 -10.34 -7.08
C PHE A 267 -10.91 -10.97 -8.23
N THR A 268 -11.57 -11.28 -9.35
CA THR A 268 -10.92 -11.88 -10.52
C THR A 268 -9.88 -10.92 -11.14
N CYS A 269 -10.26 -9.67 -11.42
CA CYS A 269 -9.33 -8.70 -12.00
C CYS A 269 -8.20 -8.34 -11.03
N TYR A 270 -8.52 -8.16 -9.74
CA TYR A 270 -7.52 -7.90 -8.70
C TYR A 270 -6.50 -9.03 -8.62
N ALA A 271 -6.95 -10.29 -8.60
CA ALA A 271 -6.06 -11.45 -8.57
C ALA A 271 -5.15 -11.50 -9.79
N ILE A 272 -5.67 -11.25 -10.99
CA ILE A 272 -4.88 -11.20 -12.23
C ILE A 272 -3.82 -10.10 -12.14
N PHE A 273 -4.21 -8.87 -11.78
CA PHE A 273 -3.27 -7.76 -11.65
C PHE A 273 -2.22 -8.04 -10.58
N ARG A 274 -2.62 -8.59 -9.44
CA ARG A 274 -1.72 -8.96 -8.36
C ARG A 274 -0.70 -9.99 -8.80
N ILE A 275 -1.10 -11.05 -9.50
CA ILE A 275 -0.19 -12.08 -10.02
C ILE A 275 0.82 -11.46 -10.99
N VAL A 276 0.38 -10.59 -11.90
CA VAL A 276 1.26 -9.93 -12.88
C VAL A 276 2.25 -9.01 -12.20
N ILE A 277 1.80 -8.17 -11.26
CA ILE A 277 2.67 -7.20 -10.59
C ILE A 277 3.69 -7.89 -9.67
N GLU A 278 3.37 -9.05 -9.12
CA GLU A 278 4.26 -9.80 -8.24
C GLU A 278 5.59 -10.20 -8.92
N TYR A 279 5.64 -10.27 -10.24
CA TYR A 279 6.91 -10.47 -10.98
C TYR A 279 7.87 -9.30 -10.83
N PHE A 280 7.38 -8.10 -10.58
CA PHE A 280 8.15 -6.86 -10.41
C PHE A 280 8.38 -6.51 -8.93
N ARG A 281 7.68 -7.17 -8.03
CA ARG A 281 7.73 -6.88 -6.60
C ARG A 281 8.83 -7.70 -5.91
N GLU A 282 9.50 -7.10 -4.92
CA GLU A 282 10.35 -7.84 -4.00
C GLU A 282 9.48 -8.71 -3.08
N PRO A 283 9.77 -10.00 -2.93
CA PRO A 283 8.99 -10.86 -2.04
C PRO A 283 9.13 -10.44 -0.57
N ASP A 284 8.03 -10.13 0.09
CA ASP A 284 8.00 -9.70 1.52
C ASP A 284 8.25 -10.85 2.49
N ALA A 285 8.25 -12.11 2.02
CA ALA A 285 8.39 -13.29 2.84
C ALA A 285 8.85 -14.51 2.02
N THR A 286 9.26 -15.56 2.73
CA THR A 286 9.64 -16.84 2.14
C THR A 286 8.56 -17.38 1.20
N LEU A 287 9.00 -17.94 0.07
CA LEU A 287 8.14 -18.57 -0.92
C LEU A 287 7.36 -19.75 -0.31
N ILE A 288 6.11 -19.92 -0.75
CA ILE A 288 5.32 -21.13 -0.49
C ILE A 288 5.45 -22.04 -1.72
N GLY A 289 6.34 -23.02 -1.65
CA GLY A 289 6.75 -23.80 -2.81
C GLY A 289 7.44 -22.91 -3.85
N HIS A 290 6.83 -22.77 -5.04
CA HIS A 290 7.35 -21.92 -6.13
C HIS A 290 6.66 -20.55 -6.22
N PHE A 291 5.69 -20.27 -5.34
CA PHE A 291 4.87 -19.06 -5.38
C PHE A 291 5.24 -18.10 -4.26
N THR A 292 5.15 -16.78 -4.53
CA THR A 292 5.15 -15.79 -3.48
C THR A 292 3.84 -15.87 -2.69
N ARG A 293 3.81 -15.34 -1.47
CA ARG A 293 2.56 -15.29 -0.68
C ARG A 293 1.46 -14.53 -1.42
N GLY A 294 1.81 -13.45 -2.13
CA GLY A 294 0.86 -12.69 -2.94
C GLY A 294 0.23 -13.52 -4.05
N GLN A 295 1.02 -14.32 -4.77
CA GLN A 295 0.52 -15.25 -5.79
C GLN A 295 -0.35 -16.34 -5.17
N PHE A 296 0.14 -17.00 -4.11
CA PHE A 296 -0.58 -18.10 -3.45
C PHE A 296 -1.97 -17.71 -2.97
N PHE A 297 -2.13 -16.52 -2.37
CA PHE A 297 -3.44 -16.04 -1.92
C PHE A 297 -4.32 -15.44 -3.03
N SER A 298 -3.80 -15.30 -4.26
CA SER A 298 -4.54 -14.82 -5.42
C SER A 298 -5.13 -15.94 -6.28
N PHE A 299 -4.66 -17.17 -6.10
CA PHE A 299 -5.24 -18.38 -6.69
C PHE A 299 -6.46 -18.86 -5.88
#